data_4511e54cec919f7f159775ea30f4119b
#
_entry.id   4511e54cec919f7f159775ea30f4119b
#
_cell.length_a   1.000
_cell.length_b   1.000
_cell.length_c   1.000
_cell.angle_alpha   90.00
_cell.angle_beta   90.00
_cell.angle_gamma   90.00
#
_symmetry.space_group_name_H-M   'P 1'
#
loop_
_entity.id
_entity.type
_entity.pdbx_description
1 polymer ?
#
loop_
_entity_poly.entity_id
_entity_poly.type
_entity_poly.pdbx_seq_one_letter_code
_entity_poly.pdbx_strand_id
1 'polypeptide(L)'
;LALAVFLAGVTLFTGLSWIALMDTLGRLALSQAQYLLLVRGWIQDFLEGRKAQRARETARKEEKRRARKRKAPAIKAPAAEAKPGPRAREEQQIKLFEDEPPLPGEHPPVGLLDPPPAEKPGYSDDALEAMSRLVEHKLRDFGIEVEVVAVQPGPVITRFELKPAAGIKVSQITNLSKDLARALSVTAVRVVEVIPGKSVVGLEIPNEHRQVIALSEIIRAEAFEKSASPLTLAIGKDIGGYTQVVDLAKMPHLLVAGTTGSGKSVGINAMILSLLYKNSPEQVRLIMIDPKMLELSVYDGIPHLLAPVVTDMKEASNALRWCVAEMERRYRVMATLGVRNIAGANRRIRDAAEQGEPIPDPSVNPQLVDEVPALEPLPYVVVVIDEFADMMMMVGKKVEELIARLAQKARASGIHLILATQRPSVDVITGLIKANIPTRMAFQVSSRVDSRTILDQMGAESLLGHGDMLYMGPSGRGLPERVHGAFVSDAEVHRVAEHLKSSGTPEYVEGVLEGGIGNDPANLSLLPGEKGDTS
;
A
#
# COMPACT_ATOMS: atom_id res chain seq x y z
N LEU A 1 84.96 -38.87 -42.90
CA LEU A 1 85.15 -39.88 -44.01
C LEU A 1 84.88 -41.26 -43.52
N ALA A 2 85.54 -41.85 -42.47
CA ALA A 2 85.40 -43.20 -41.95
C ALA A 2 83.93 -43.55 -41.61
N LEU A 3 83.16 -42.63 -40.96
CA LEU A 3 81.76 -42.83 -40.61
C LEU A 3 80.86 -42.96 -41.89
N ALA A 4 81.11 -42.12 -42.90
CA ALA A 4 80.35 -42.15 -44.15
C ALA A 4 80.63 -43.48 -44.95
N VAL A 5 81.89 -43.90 -44.98
CA VAL A 5 82.27 -45.18 -45.61
C VAL A 5 81.68 -46.41 -44.87
N PHE A 6 81.66 -46.36 -43.51
CA PHE A 6 81.04 -47.36 -42.66
C PHE A 6 79.51 -47.44 -42.92
N LEU A 7 78.86 -46.31 -42.94
CA LEU A 7 77.42 -46.22 -43.18
C LEU A 7 77.08 -46.73 -44.60
N ALA A 8 77.85 -46.32 -45.61
CA ALA A 8 77.69 -46.83 -47.01
C ALA A 8 77.95 -48.36 -47.09
N GLY A 9 78.99 -48.91 -46.42
CA GLY A 9 79.27 -50.33 -46.34
C GLY A 9 78.14 -51.12 -45.71
N VAL A 10 77.55 -50.60 -44.58
CA VAL A 10 76.41 -51.27 -43.89
C VAL A 10 75.18 -51.22 -44.81
N THR A 11 74.94 -50.15 -45.55
CA THR A 11 73.83 -50.10 -46.50
C THR A 11 73.94 -51.07 -47.62
N LEU A 12 75.11 -51.24 -48.20
CA LEU A 12 75.39 -52.23 -49.28
C LEU A 12 75.30 -53.68 -48.82
N PHE A 13 75.70 -53.93 -47.60
CA PHE A 13 75.73 -55.28 -47.09
C PHE A 13 74.38 -55.79 -46.53
N THR A 14 73.60 -54.92 -45.93
CA THR A 14 72.33 -55.24 -45.23
C THR A 14 71.11 -54.85 -46.03
N GLY A 15 71.24 -54.05 -47.11
CA GLY A 15 70.07 -53.47 -47.80
C GLY A 15 69.26 -52.47 -46.99
N LEU A 16 69.77 -52.03 -45.86
CA LEU A 16 69.08 -51.08 -44.94
C LEU A 16 69.05 -49.64 -45.51
N SER A 17 67.88 -49.14 -45.68
CA SER A 17 67.68 -47.70 -45.98
C SER A 17 67.72 -46.91 -44.72
N TRP A 18 68.77 -46.10 -44.52
CA TRP A 18 68.91 -45.18 -43.38
C TRP A 18 67.74 -44.20 -43.26
N ILE A 19 67.13 -43.79 -44.39
CA ILE A 19 65.97 -42.90 -44.41
C ILE A 19 64.75 -43.64 -43.84
N ALA A 20 64.54 -44.92 -44.21
CA ALA A 20 63.46 -45.74 -43.67
C ALA A 20 63.63 -46.06 -42.17
N LEU A 21 64.91 -46.26 -41.73
CA LEU A 21 65.21 -46.45 -40.31
C LEU A 21 64.94 -45.19 -39.51
N MET A 22 65.39 -44.01 -39.99
CA MET A 22 65.12 -42.70 -39.34
C MET A 22 63.62 -42.36 -39.30
N ASP A 23 62.90 -42.69 -40.38
CA ASP A 23 61.45 -42.45 -40.43
C ASP A 23 60.67 -43.40 -39.44
N THR A 24 61.10 -44.66 -39.30
CA THR A 24 60.53 -45.60 -38.32
C THR A 24 60.84 -45.18 -36.89
N LEU A 25 62.07 -44.73 -36.59
CA LEU A 25 62.49 -44.24 -35.29
C LEU A 25 61.78 -42.93 -34.99
N GLY A 26 61.65 -42.04 -35.97
CA GLY A 26 60.91 -40.77 -35.84
C GLY A 26 59.42 -40.98 -35.51
N ARG A 27 58.79 -41.93 -36.23
CA ARG A 27 57.39 -42.31 -35.95
C ARG A 27 57.25 -42.93 -34.57
N LEU A 28 58.15 -43.74 -34.12
CA LEU A 28 58.15 -44.36 -32.79
C LEU A 28 58.33 -43.28 -31.71
N ALA A 29 59.24 -42.34 -31.91
CA ALA A 29 59.48 -41.23 -30.98
C ALA A 29 58.26 -40.30 -30.87
N LEU A 30 57.63 -39.96 -32.01
CA LEU A 30 56.40 -39.16 -32.05
C LEU A 30 55.22 -39.88 -31.39
N SER A 31 55.05 -41.17 -31.63
CA SER A 31 54.00 -41.96 -31.00
C SER A 31 54.19 -42.05 -29.48
N GLN A 32 55.42 -42.21 -29.00
CA GLN A 32 55.73 -42.19 -27.58
C GLN A 32 55.51 -40.82 -26.95
N ALA A 33 55.87 -39.76 -27.65
CA ALA A 33 55.60 -38.40 -27.19
C ALA A 33 54.09 -38.08 -27.09
N GLN A 34 53.30 -38.52 -28.10
CA GLN A 34 51.84 -38.43 -28.05
C GLN A 34 51.24 -39.22 -26.90
N TYR A 35 51.70 -40.45 -26.68
CA TYR A 35 51.26 -41.28 -25.56
C TYR A 35 51.57 -40.63 -24.19
N LEU A 36 52.76 -40.07 -24.02
CA LEU A 36 53.13 -39.33 -22.80
C LEU A 36 52.26 -38.10 -22.56
N LEU A 37 51.90 -37.37 -23.63
CA LEU A 37 50.99 -36.22 -23.53
C LEU A 37 49.57 -36.64 -23.11
N LEU A 38 49.07 -37.77 -23.67
CA LEU A 38 47.76 -38.32 -23.29
C LEU A 38 47.75 -38.82 -21.83
N VAL A 39 48.80 -39.49 -21.40
CA VAL A 39 48.93 -39.96 -20.00
C VAL A 39 49.04 -38.75 -19.04
N ARG A 40 49.80 -37.73 -19.43
CA ARG A 40 49.87 -36.50 -18.64
C ARG A 40 48.52 -35.79 -18.53
N GLY A 41 47.74 -35.69 -19.63
CA GLY A 41 46.38 -35.16 -19.62
C GLY A 41 45.47 -35.98 -18.68
N TRP A 42 45.49 -37.28 -18.79
CA TRP A 42 44.68 -38.18 -17.95
C TRP A 42 45.05 -38.05 -16.45
N ILE A 43 46.33 -37.91 -16.12
CA ILE A 43 46.80 -37.70 -14.74
C ILE A 43 46.32 -36.32 -14.22
N GLN A 44 46.36 -35.26 -15.05
CA GLN A 44 45.88 -33.96 -14.70
C GLN A 44 44.37 -33.97 -14.41
N ASP A 45 43.58 -34.54 -15.31
CA ASP A 45 42.12 -34.68 -15.14
C ASP A 45 41.77 -35.51 -13.90
N PHE A 46 42.52 -36.57 -13.62
CA PHE A 46 42.33 -37.40 -12.42
C PHE A 46 42.67 -36.62 -11.13
N LEU A 47 43.74 -35.82 -11.13
CA LEU A 47 44.13 -34.98 -9.98
C LEU A 47 43.16 -33.85 -9.76
N GLU A 48 42.66 -33.21 -10.83
CA GLU A 48 41.63 -32.17 -10.76
C GLU A 48 40.30 -32.74 -10.26
N GLY A 49 39.89 -33.90 -10.76
CA GLY A 49 38.71 -34.63 -10.28
C GLY A 49 38.80 -34.95 -8.79
N ARG A 50 39.97 -35.40 -8.31
CA ARG A 50 40.19 -35.67 -6.86
C ARG A 50 40.21 -34.36 -6.03
N LYS A 51 40.77 -33.28 -6.56
CA LYS A 51 40.71 -31.96 -5.88
C LYS A 51 39.29 -31.48 -5.78
N ALA A 52 38.51 -31.55 -6.86
CA ALA A 52 37.09 -31.17 -6.88
C ALA A 52 36.26 -32.04 -5.91
N GLN A 53 36.54 -33.33 -5.84
CA GLN A 53 35.85 -34.24 -4.92
C GLN A 53 36.19 -33.92 -3.45
N ARG A 54 37.45 -33.67 -3.11
CA ARG A 54 37.87 -33.26 -1.78
C ARG A 54 37.28 -31.89 -1.42
N ALA A 55 37.23 -30.94 -2.35
CA ALA A 55 36.60 -29.61 -2.13
C ALA A 55 35.10 -29.77 -1.84
N ARG A 56 34.38 -30.66 -2.57
CA ARG A 56 32.97 -30.98 -2.30
C ARG A 56 32.77 -31.65 -0.93
N GLU A 57 33.65 -32.59 -0.55
CA GLU A 57 33.58 -33.24 0.77
C GLU A 57 33.88 -32.26 1.93
N THR A 58 34.87 -31.38 1.77
CA THR A 58 35.15 -30.33 2.78
C THR A 58 34.00 -29.35 2.89
N ALA A 59 33.46 -28.85 1.77
CA ALA A 59 32.29 -28.00 1.76
C ALA A 59 31.08 -28.66 2.44
N ARG A 60 30.83 -29.95 2.15
CA ARG A 60 29.73 -30.71 2.78
C ARG A 60 29.95 -30.96 4.28
N LYS A 61 31.20 -31.13 4.73
CA LYS A 61 31.54 -31.25 6.15
C LYS A 61 31.37 -29.92 6.87
N GLU A 62 31.78 -28.82 6.25
CA GLU A 62 31.57 -27.46 6.80
C GLU A 62 30.09 -27.10 6.87
N GLU A 63 29.34 -27.41 5.85
CA GLU A 63 27.88 -27.22 5.82
C GLU A 63 27.18 -28.00 6.95
N LYS A 64 27.50 -29.28 7.12
CA LYS A 64 27.00 -30.09 8.25
C LYS A 64 27.43 -29.55 9.62
N ARG A 65 28.63 -29.00 9.75
CA ARG A 65 29.12 -28.36 10.99
C ARG A 65 28.37 -27.05 11.28
N ARG A 66 28.11 -26.25 10.24
CA ARG A 66 27.30 -25.02 10.34
C ARG A 66 25.85 -25.35 10.68
N ALA A 67 25.23 -26.35 10.01
CA ALA A 67 23.88 -26.80 10.31
C ALA A 67 23.71 -27.28 11.77
N ARG A 68 24.71 -27.93 12.35
CA ARG A 68 24.70 -28.35 13.77
C ARG A 68 24.84 -27.19 14.77
N LYS A 69 25.47 -26.07 14.37
CA LYS A 69 25.65 -24.88 15.22
C LYS A 69 24.55 -23.85 15.05
N ARG A 70 23.73 -23.96 14.01
CA ARG A 70 22.63 -23.06 13.71
C ARG A 70 21.54 -23.22 14.78
N LYS A 71 21.11 -22.11 15.39
CA LYS A 71 19.90 -22.09 16.18
C LYS A 71 18.70 -22.04 15.22
N ALA A 72 17.66 -22.78 15.51
CA ALA A 72 16.40 -22.65 14.78
C ALA A 72 15.88 -21.21 14.94
N PRO A 73 15.35 -20.58 13.88
CA PRO A 73 14.78 -19.25 13.97
C PRO A 73 13.56 -19.26 14.89
N ALA A 74 13.33 -18.16 15.60
CA ALA A 74 12.12 -17.99 16.39
C ALA A 74 10.95 -17.77 15.44
N ILE A 75 9.99 -18.69 15.37
CA ILE A 75 8.77 -18.55 14.59
C ILE A 75 7.75 -17.81 15.46
N LYS A 76 7.28 -16.66 14.97
CA LYS A 76 6.22 -15.91 15.63
C LYS A 76 4.88 -16.52 15.23
N ALA A 77 3.99 -16.71 16.21
CA ALA A 77 2.63 -17.11 15.90
C ALA A 77 1.95 -16.05 15.01
N PRO A 78 1.18 -16.46 13.99
CA PRO A 78 0.33 -15.54 13.24
C PRO A 78 -0.70 -14.89 14.17
N ALA A 79 -1.27 -13.75 13.75
CA ALA A 79 -2.35 -13.11 14.51
C ALA A 79 -3.52 -14.09 14.67
N ALA A 80 -4.09 -14.14 15.86
CA ALA A 80 -5.36 -14.83 16.05
C ALA A 80 -6.47 -14.12 15.25
N GLU A 81 -7.50 -14.86 14.85
CA GLU A 81 -8.68 -14.29 14.21
C GLU A 81 -9.20 -13.08 14.99
N ALA A 82 -9.58 -12.03 14.28
CA ALA A 82 -10.12 -10.84 14.90
C ALA A 82 -11.44 -11.19 15.63
N LYS A 83 -11.56 -10.77 16.89
CA LYS A 83 -12.80 -10.98 17.64
C LYS A 83 -13.93 -10.20 16.96
N PRO A 84 -15.08 -10.83 16.70
CA PRO A 84 -16.23 -10.13 16.15
C PRO A 84 -16.75 -9.09 17.16
N GLY A 85 -17.11 -7.93 16.65
CA GLY A 85 -17.71 -6.85 17.43
C GLY A 85 -19.17 -7.13 17.82
N PRO A 86 -19.79 -6.24 18.64
CA PRO A 86 -21.16 -6.41 19.12
C PRO A 86 -22.18 -6.54 18.00
N ARG A 87 -22.17 -5.63 17.04
CA ARG A 87 -23.09 -5.61 15.91
C ARG A 87 -22.99 -6.87 15.05
N ALA A 88 -21.75 -7.31 14.75
CA ALA A 88 -21.56 -8.55 14.00
C ALA A 88 -22.11 -9.78 14.72
N ARG A 89 -22.16 -9.78 16.06
CA ARG A 89 -22.77 -10.85 16.86
C ARG A 89 -24.30 -10.77 16.81
N GLU A 90 -24.87 -9.58 16.84
CA GLU A 90 -26.33 -9.35 16.74
C GLU A 90 -26.86 -9.73 15.36
N GLU A 91 -26.16 -9.37 14.28
CA GLU A 91 -26.52 -9.72 12.92
C GLU A 91 -26.39 -11.24 12.63
N GLN A 92 -25.58 -11.99 13.39
CA GLN A 92 -25.51 -13.46 13.30
C GLN A 92 -26.73 -14.16 13.92
N GLN A 93 -27.49 -13.48 14.79
CA GLN A 93 -28.78 -13.99 15.25
C GLN A 93 -29.79 -13.79 14.11
N ILE A 94 -30.22 -14.92 13.54
CA ILE A 94 -31.16 -14.98 12.40
C ILE A 94 -32.39 -14.14 12.73
N LYS A 95 -32.57 -13.02 12.02
CA LYS A 95 -33.83 -12.28 12.01
C LYS A 95 -34.85 -13.16 11.28
N LEU A 96 -35.91 -13.56 11.97
CA LEU A 96 -36.99 -14.39 11.43
C LEU A 96 -37.89 -13.63 10.42
N PHE A 97 -37.71 -12.30 10.28
CA PHE A 97 -38.48 -11.42 9.41
C PHE A 97 -37.51 -10.47 8.68
N GLU A 98 -37.20 -10.77 7.41
CA GLU A 98 -36.22 -10.01 6.61
C GLU A 98 -36.84 -9.01 5.60
N ASP A 99 -38.19 -8.82 5.60
CA ASP A 99 -38.88 -8.07 4.55
C ASP A 99 -39.31 -6.64 4.93
N GLU A 100 -38.79 -6.04 5.98
CA GLU A 100 -39.05 -4.62 6.24
C GLU A 100 -38.09 -3.74 5.42
N PRO A 101 -38.63 -2.73 4.68
CA PRO A 101 -37.77 -1.76 3.98
C PRO A 101 -36.86 -1.06 4.98
N PRO A 102 -35.59 -0.77 4.61
CA PRO A 102 -34.64 -0.12 5.51
C PRO A 102 -35.18 1.24 5.97
N LEU A 103 -35.05 1.53 7.25
CA LEU A 103 -35.46 2.79 7.82
C LEU A 103 -34.48 3.92 7.42
N PRO A 104 -34.98 5.14 7.19
CA PRO A 104 -34.10 6.27 6.91
C PRO A 104 -33.05 6.46 8.00
N GLY A 105 -31.77 6.55 7.61
CA GLY A 105 -30.63 6.72 8.53
C GLY A 105 -30.12 5.42 9.16
N GLU A 106 -30.70 4.27 8.87
CA GLU A 106 -30.19 2.97 9.29
C GLU A 106 -28.89 2.62 8.55
N HIS A 107 -27.93 2.06 9.28
CA HIS A 107 -26.66 1.63 8.69
C HIS A 107 -26.86 0.38 7.83
N PRO A 108 -26.19 0.27 6.66
CA PRO A 108 -26.33 -0.90 5.81
C PRO A 108 -25.89 -2.18 6.54
N PRO A 109 -26.66 -3.27 6.49
CA PRO A 109 -26.30 -4.52 7.17
C PRO A 109 -25.01 -5.12 6.60
N VAL A 110 -24.16 -5.67 7.48
CA VAL A 110 -22.86 -6.24 7.05
C VAL A 110 -23.06 -7.48 6.17
N GLY A 111 -24.25 -8.09 6.20
CA GLY A 111 -24.65 -9.18 5.31
C GLY A 111 -24.68 -8.83 3.81
N LEU A 112 -24.67 -7.54 3.44
CA LEU A 112 -24.51 -7.10 2.05
C LEU A 112 -23.12 -7.34 1.48
N LEU A 113 -22.12 -7.51 2.35
CA LEU A 113 -20.75 -7.86 1.97
C LEU A 113 -20.57 -9.38 1.99
N ASP A 114 -19.78 -9.87 1.07
CA ASP A 114 -19.49 -11.29 0.97
C ASP A 114 -18.70 -11.77 2.20
N PRO A 115 -18.94 -12.98 2.70
CA PRO A 115 -18.19 -13.52 3.81
C PRO A 115 -16.72 -13.72 3.43
N PRO A 116 -15.79 -13.63 4.40
CA PRO A 116 -14.39 -13.87 4.12
C PRO A 116 -14.21 -15.29 3.53
N PRO A 117 -13.36 -15.44 2.50
CA PRO A 117 -13.08 -16.76 1.95
C PRO A 117 -12.43 -17.66 3.02
N ALA A 118 -12.68 -18.96 2.95
CA ALA A 118 -12.12 -19.93 3.88
C ALA A 118 -10.58 -19.81 3.93
N GLU A 119 -10.03 -19.73 5.13
CA GLU A 119 -8.59 -19.65 5.33
C GLU A 119 -7.89 -20.91 4.79
N LYS A 120 -6.90 -20.72 3.94
CA LYS A 120 -6.01 -21.79 3.54
C LYS A 120 -4.96 -22.00 4.63
N PRO A 121 -4.59 -23.25 4.93
CA PRO A 121 -3.56 -23.52 5.94
C PRO A 121 -2.26 -22.79 5.58
N GLY A 122 -1.70 -22.08 6.54
CA GLY A 122 -0.41 -21.42 6.42
C GLY A 122 0.74 -22.42 6.30
N TYR A 123 1.95 -21.91 6.19
CA TYR A 123 3.15 -22.76 6.18
C TYR A 123 3.33 -23.45 7.54
N SER A 124 3.72 -24.74 7.51
CA SER A 124 4.17 -25.44 8.71
C SER A 124 5.51 -24.89 9.20
N ASP A 125 5.81 -25.08 10.47
CA ASP A 125 7.10 -24.66 11.07
C ASP A 125 8.29 -25.26 10.35
N ASP A 126 8.20 -26.53 9.93
CA ASP A 126 9.23 -27.21 9.14
C ASP A 126 9.44 -26.55 7.78
N ALA A 127 8.36 -26.14 7.11
CA ALA A 127 8.44 -25.42 5.83
C ALA A 127 9.10 -24.04 6.01
N LEU A 128 8.73 -23.30 7.07
CA LEU A 128 9.33 -22.00 7.40
C LEU A 128 10.82 -22.13 7.74
N GLU A 129 11.22 -23.19 8.43
CA GLU A 129 12.64 -23.47 8.69
C GLU A 129 13.38 -23.83 7.39
N ALA A 130 12.80 -24.63 6.52
CA ALA A 130 13.38 -24.95 5.22
C ALA A 130 13.55 -23.70 4.33
N MET A 131 12.55 -22.82 4.29
CA MET A 131 12.63 -21.53 3.61
C MET A 131 13.72 -20.63 4.21
N SER A 132 13.87 -20.61 5.54
CA SER A 132 14.93 -19.85 6.20
C SER A 132 16.33 -20.31 5.75
N ARG A 133 16.54 -21.62 5.65
CA ARG A 133 17.79 -22.20 5.12
C ARG A 133 18.02 -21.85 3.66
N LEU A 134 16.97 -21.87 2.85
CA LEU A 134 17.03 -21.49 1.45
C LEU A 134 17.45 -20.01 1.29
N VAL A 135 16.86 -19.11 2.07
CA VAL A 135 17.21 -17.68 2.08
C VAL A 135 18.69 -17.48 2.45
N GLU A 136 19.16 -18.11 3.53
CA GLU A 136 20.58 -18.03 3.94
C GLU A 136 21.52 -18.57 2.86
N HIS A 137 21.14 -19.69 2.20
CA HIS A 137 21.92 -20.28 1.13
C HIS A 137 21.99 -19.35 -0.09
N LYS A 138 20.85 -18.81 -0.53
CA LYS A 138 20.80 -17.91 -1.69
C LYS A 138 21.58 -16.62 -1.47
N LEU A 139 21.50 -16.02 -0.29
CA LEU A 139 22.30 -14.83 0.03
C LEU A 139 23.81 -15.16 0.06
N ARG A 140 24.17 -16.34 0.52
CA ARG A 140 25.58 -16.82 0.49
C ARG A 140 26.08 -17.03 -0.94
N ASP A 141 25.23 -17.51 -1.87
CA ASP A 141 25.59 -17.64 -3.29
C ASP A 141 25.97 -16.28 -3.89
N PHE A 142 25.42 -15.18 -3.36
CA PHE A 142 25.77 -13.79 -3.72
C PHE A 142 26.91 -13.21 -2.85
N GLY A 143 27.58 -14.03 -2.04
CA GLY A 143 28.67 -13.58 -1.17
C GLY A 143 28.24 -12.85 0.10
N ILE A 144 26.94 -12.89 0.45
CA ILE A 144 26.39 -12.25 1.64
C ILE A 144 26.10 -13.28 2.72
N GLU A 145 26.80 -13.22 3.83
CA GLU A 145 26.62 -14.11 4.96
C GLU A 145 25.61 -13.52 5.95
N VAL A 146 24.48 -14.23 6.17
CA VAL A 146 23.41 -13.82 7.09
C VAL A 146 22.93 -15.01 7.92
N GLU A 147 22.32 -14.74 9.05
CA GLU A 147 21.59 -15.70 9.89
C GLU A 147 20.13 -15.27 9.98
N VAL A 148 19.17 -16.16 9.70
CA VAL A 148 17.76 -15.92 9.96
C VAL A 148 17.49 -16.16 11.44
N VAL A 149 17.19 -15.09 12.18
CA VAL A 149 16.99 -15.14 13.64
C VAL A 149 15.51 -15.29 14.02
N ALA A 150 14.61 -14.79 13.19
CA ALA A 150 13.17 -14.93 13.39
C ALA A 150 12.42 -14.98 12.06
N VAL A 151 11.26 -15.61 12.08
CA VAL A 151 10.31 -15.66 10.95
C VAL A 151 8.96 -15.22 11.46
N GLN A 152 8.32 -14.32 10.72
CA GLN A 152 6.96 -13.85 10.96
C GLN A 152 6.11 -14.21 9.75
N PRO A 153 5.37 -15.33 9.80
CA PRO A 153 4.39 -15.65 8.77
C PRO A 153 3.20 -14.69 8.87
N GLY A 154 2.65 -14.33 7.71
CA GLY A 154 1.46 -13.49 7.60
C GLY A 154 0.52 -14.00 6.52
N PRO A 155 -0.63 -13.33 6.31
CA PRO A 155 -1.65 -13.79 5.37
C PRO A 155 -1.21 -13.68 3.90
N VAL A 156 -0.36 -12.72 3.56
CA VAL A 156 0.05 -12.43 2.17
C VAL A 156 1.54 -12.59 1.97
N ILE A 157 2.34 -12.22 2.97
CA ILE A 157 3.80 -12.32 2.93
C ILE A 157 4.34 -12.98 4.19
N THR A 158 5.54 -13.56 4.09
CA THR A 158 6.33 -14.01 5.25
C THR A 158 7.56 -13.13 5.38
N ARG A 159 7.80 -12.56 6.57
CA ARG A 159 8.99 -11.76 6.87
C ARG A 159 10.04 -12.61 7.57
N PHE A 160 11.23 -12.64 6.99
CA PHE A 160 12.44 -13.24 7.58
C PHE A 160 13.30 -12.12 8.18
N GLU A 161 13.61 -12.22 9.48
CA GLU A 161 14.48 -11.26 10.16
C GLU A 161 15.93 -11.76 10.05
N LEU A 162 16.73 -11.05 9.26
CA LEU A 162 18.10 -11.40 8.93
C LEU A 162 19.07 -10.64 9.83
N LYS A 163 20.03 -11.35 10.41
CA LYS A 163 21.20 -10.76 11.09
C LYS A 163 22.40 -10.87 10.17
N PRO A 164 22.84 -9.79 9.52
CA PRO A 164 24.03 -9.80 8.67
C PRO A 164 25.30 -10.06 9.48
N ALA A 165 26.28 -10.73 8.88
CA ALA A 165 27.60 -10.88 9.46
C ALA A 165 28.32 -9.51 9.55
N ALA A 166 29.33 -9.42 10.42
CA ALA A 166 30.11 -8.19 10.60
C ALA A 166 30.72 -7.73 9.27
N GLY A 167 30.60 -6.43 8.98
CA GLY A 167 31.13 -5.82 7.76
C GLY A 167 30.19 -5.83 6.54
N ILE A 168 29.03 -6.50 6.61
CA ILE A 168 28.03 -6.48 5.53
C ILE A 168 27.15 -5.23 5.67
N LYS A 169 27.08 -4.43 4.61
CA LYS A 169 26.21 -3.25 4.52
C LYS A 169 24.81 -3.68 4.08
N VAL A 170 23.77 -3.11 4.69
CA VAL A 170 22.37 -3.39 4.35
C VAL A 170 22.06 -3.10 2.88
N SER A 171 22.65 -2.04 2.33
CA SER A 171 22.51 -1.69 0.91
C SER A 171 22.95 -2.80 -0.06
N GLN A 172 23.88 -3.68 0.34
CA GLN A 172 24.26 -4.84 -0.48
C GLN A 172 23.08 -5.83 -0.62
N ILE A 173 22.32 -6.04 0.46
CA ILE A 173 21.13 -6.90 0.45
C ILE A 173 20.03 -6.22 -0.37
N THR A 174 19.78 -4.92 -0.15
CA THR A 174 18.73 -4.16 -0.86
C THR A 174 18.95 -4.16 -2.37
N ASN A 175 20.20 -4.03 -2.82
CA ASN A 175 20.52 -4.02 -4.24
C ASN A 175 20.29 -5.38 -4.92
N LEU A 176 20.32 -6.47 -4.17
CA LEU A 176 20.07 -7.84 -4.67
C LEU A 176 18.59 -8.22 -4.69
N SER A 177 17.66 -7.34 -4.32
CA SER A 177 16.24 -7.67 -4.21
C SER A 177 15.65 -8.34 -5.46
N LYS A 178 16.02 -7.89 -6.67
CA LYS A 178 15.58 -8.49 -7.94
C LYS A 178 16.22 -9.85 -8.21
N ASP A 179 17.50 -10.00 -7.91
CA ASP A 179 18.23 -11.25 -8.07
C ASP A 179 17.75 -12.31 -7.08
N LEU A 180 17.44 -11.89 -5.85
CA LEU A 180 16.83 -12.74 -4.83
C LEU A 180 15.42 -13.19 -5.25
N ALA A 181 14.60 -12.28 -5.80
CA ALA A 181 13.27 -12.64 -6.31
C ALA A 181 13.37 -13.73 -7.38
N ARG A 182 14.29 -13.57 -8.33
CA ARG A 182 14.56 -14.58 -9.36
C ARG A 182 15.10 -15.90 -8.76
N ALA A 183 16.05 -15.82 -7.83
CA ALA A 183 16.69 -17.00 -7.22
C ALA A 183 15.73 -17.80 -6.31
N LEU A 184 14.72 -17.13 -5.76
CA LEU A 184 13.66 -17.71 -4.93
C LEU A 184 12.39 -18.03 -5.71
N SER A 185 12.37 -17.75 -7.03
CA SER A 185 11.22 -17.99 -7.93
C SER A 185 9.93 -17.28 -7.46
N VAL A 186 10.05 -16.04 -6.95
CA VAL A 186 8.94 -15.22 -6.50
C VAL A 186 8.83 -13.92 -7.32
N THR A 187 7.65 -13.31 -7.34
CA THR A 187 7.37 -12.12 -8.15
C THR A 187 8.17 -10.88 -7.71
N ALA A 188 8.33 -10.69 -6.41
CA ALA A 188 9.10 -9.59 -5.84
C ALA A 188 9.61 -9.97 -4.44
N VAL A 189 10.71 -9.36 -4.03
CA VAL A 189 11.25 -9.44 -2.67
C VAL A 189 11.48 -8.01 -2.19
N ARG A 190 10.97 -7.71 -0.99
CA ARG A 190 11.16 -6.40 -0.37
C ARG A 190 12.13 -6.51 0.80
N VAL A 191 13.13 -5.62 0.82
CA VAL A 191 14.08 -5.51 1.93
C VAL A 191 13.67 -4.34 2.81
N VAL A 192 13.46 -4.60 4.09
CA VAL A 192 13.17 -3.60 5.13
C VAL A 192 14.44 -3.36 5.91
N GLU A 193 15.09 -2.24 5.62
CA GLU A 193 16.42 -1.94 6.12
C GLU A 193 16.46 -1.74 7.63
N VAL A 194 15.39 -1.20 8.19
CA VAL A 194 15.28 -0.88 9.62
C VAL A 194 13.97 -1.42 10.18
N ILE A 195 14.07 -2.25 11.21
CA ILE A 195 12.94 -2.68 12.02
C ILE A 195 13.07 -1.99 13.39
N PRO A 196 12.09 -1.17 13.80
CA PRO A 196 12.17 -0.45 15.07
C PRO A 196 12.44 -1.38 16.26
N GLY A 197 13.42 -1.01 17.10
CA GLY A 197 13.80 -1.78 18.28
C GLY A 197 14.63 -3.04 18.03
N LYS A 198 15.06 -3.31 16.76
CA LYS A 198 15.85 -4.50 16.42
C LYS A 198 17.05 -4.15 15.54
N SER A 199 18.16 -4.86 15.73
CA SER A 199 19.39 -4.77 14.92
C SER A 199 19.41 -5.83 13.81
N VAL A 200 18.30 -5.98 13.07
CA VAL A 200 18.13 -6.95 11.99
C VAL A 200 17.53 -6.29 10.77
N VAL A 201 17.70 -6.93 9.62
CA VAL A 201 17.09 -6.53 8.33
C VAL A 201 15.91 -7.45 8.05
N GLY A 202 14.78 -6.89 7.65
CA GLY A 202 13.61 -7.67 7.22
C GLY A 202 13.72 -8.05 5.75
N LEU A 203 13.50 -9.32 5.42
CA LEU A 203 13.29 -9.79 4.07
C LEU A 203 11.86 -10.29 3.95
N GLU A 204 11.05 -9.61 3.16
CA GLU A 204 9.64 -9.93 2.94
C GLU A 204 9.48 -10.68 1.62
N ILE A 205 8.98 -11.91 1.73
CA ILE A 205 8.78 -12.84 0.60
C ILE A 205 7.28 -13.12 0.48
N PRO A 206 6.68 -12.99 -0.72
CA PRO A 206 5.27 -13.31 -0.93
C PRO A 206 5.02 -14.79 -0.68
N ASN A 207 3.87 -15.08 -0.06
CA ASN A 207 3.42 -16.45 0.12
C ASN A 207 2.98 -17.04 -1.23
N GLU A 208 3.12 -18.36 -1.37
CA GLU A 208 2.64 -19.08 -2.54
C GLU A 208 1.11 -18.98 -2.66
N HIS A 209 0.44 -19.15 -1.52
CA HIS A 209 -1.01 -18.95 -1.39
C HIS A 209 -1.27 -17.69 -0.57
N ARG A 210 -1.69 -16.62 -1.24
CA ARG A 210 -2.03 -15.35 -0.59
C ARG A 210 -3.50 -15.38 -0.18
N GLN A 211 -3.79 -14.93 1.03
CA GLN A 211 -5.16 -14.76 1.50
C GLN A 211 -5.73 -13.45 0.95
N VAL A 212 -7.00 -13.45 0.59
CA VAL A 212 -7.77 -12.24 0.29
C VAL A 212 -8.35 -11.73 1.59
N ILE A 213 -8.08 -10.48 1.92
CA ILE A 213 -8.57 -9.83 3.13
C ILE A 213 -9.90 -9.19 2.79
N ALA A 214 -11.01 -9.84 3.12
CA ALA A 214 -12.34 -9.31 2.82
C ALA A 214 -12.63 -8.05 3.66
N LEU A 215 -13.28 -7.04 3.06
CA LEU A 215 -13.72 -5.84 3.80
C LEU A 215 -14.69 -6.20 4.92
N SER A 216 -15.57 -7.17 4.70
CA SER A 216 -16.51 -7.69 5.70
C SER A 216 -15.82 -8.15 6.99
N GLU A 217 -14.62 -8.75 6.89
CA GLU A 217 -13.84 -9.19 8.04
C GLU A 217 -13.36 -8.01 8.89
N ILE A 218 -12.91 -6.93 8.23
CA ILE A 218 -12.39 -5.74 8.92
C ILE A 218 -13.52 -4.94 9.56
N ILE A 219 -14.66 -4.79 8.86
CA ILE A 219 -15.84 -4.08 9.39
C ILE A 219 -16.43 -4.82 10.60
N ARG A 220 -16.47 -6.16 10.57
CA ARG A 220 -16.93 -7.00 11.68
C ARG A 220 -15.97 -7.05 12.87
N ALA A 221 -14.74 -6.59 12.70
CA ALA A 221 -13.75 -6.65 13.76
C ALA A 221 -14.06 -5.65 14.89
N GLU A 222 -13.86 -6.08 16.13
CA GLU A 222 -14.02 -5.26 17.34
C GLU A 222 -13.23 -3.94 17.24
N ALA A 223 -12.07 -3.94 16.58
CA ALA A 223 -11.25 -2.75 16.38
C ALA A 223 -11.95 -1.66 15.58
N PHE A 224 -12.75 -2.03 14.58
CA PHE A 224 -13.53 -1.10 13.77
C PHE A 224 -14.77 -0.61 14.53
N GLU A 225 -15.55 -1.52 15.11
CA GLU A 225 -16.80 -1.18 15.80
C GLU A 225 -16.57 -0.31 17.02
N LYS A 226 -15.60 -0.66 17.89
CA LYS A 226 -15.28 0.07 19.12
C LYS A 226 -14.56 1.41 18.89
N SER A 227 -14.11 1.70 17.68
CA SER A 227 -13.54 3.01 17.38
C SER A 227 -14.58 4.10 17.56
N ALA A 228 -14.31 5.07 18.44
CA ALA A 228 -15.23 6.17 18.75
C ALA A 228 -15.32 7.22 17.65
N SER A 229 -14.40 7.22 16.68
CA SER A 229 -14.40 8.21 15.60
C SER A 229 -15.40 7.83 14.50
N PRO A 230 -16.27 8.75 14.09
CA PRO A 230 -17.13 8.55 12.91
C PRO A 230 -16.32 8.40 11.62
N LEU A 231 -15.09 8.92 11.57
CA LEU A 231 -14.23 8.87 10.39
C LEU A 231 -13.22 7.72 10.43
N THR A 232 -13.58 6.61 11.06
CA THR A 232 -12.77 5.39 11.07
C THR A 232 -12.82 4.69 9.71
N LEU A 233 -11.64 4.40 9.16
CA LEU A 233 -11.48 3.71 7.89
C LEU A 233 -10.91 2.31 8.11
N ALA A 234 -11.53 1.30 7.52
CA ALA A 234 -11.06 -0.08 7.47
C ALA A 234 -10.05 -0.22 6.31
N ILE A 235 -8.75 -0.23 6.61
CA ILE A 235 -7.73 -0.24 5.56
C ILE A 235 -7.19 -1.64 5.23
N GLY A 236 -7.33 -2.62 6.13
CA GLY A 236 -6.89 -3.99 5.87
C GLY A 236 -6.22 -4.68 7.05
N LYS A 237 -5.17 -5.45 6.79
CA LYS A 237 -4.35 -6.14 7.79
C LYS A 237 -2.88 -5.78 7.65
N ASP A 238 -2.15 -5.76 8.75
CA ASP A 238 -0.69 -5.65 8.72
C ASP A 238 -0.04 -6.97 8.26
N ILE A 239 1.28 -6.97 8.18
CA ILE A 239 2.05 -8.14 7.76
C ILE A 239 1.91 -9.35 8.69
N GLY A 240 1.49 -9.15 9.93
CA GLY A 240 1.24 -10.21 10.92
C GLY A 240 -0.19 -10.74 10.89
N GLY A 241 -1.09 -10.08 10.14
CA GLY A 241 -2.51 -10.43 10.06
C GLY A 241 -3.41 -9.66 11.03
N TYR A 242 -2.88 -8.67 11.77
CA TYR A 242 -3.69 -7.85 12.67
C TYR A 242 -4.51 -6.83 11.90
N THR A 243 -5.79 -6.70 12.25
CA THR A 243 -6.71 -5.71 11.67
C THR A 243 -6.17 -4.31 11.83
N GLN A 244 -6.12 -3.56 10.71
CA GLN A 244 -5.67 -2.18 10.66
C GLN A 244 -6.85 -1.27 10.33
N VAL A 245 -7.15 -0.38 11.27
CA VAL A 245 -8.11 0.71 11.12
C VAL A 245 -7.41 2.03 11.41
N VAL A 246 -7.78 3.06 10.68
CA VAL A 246 -7.20 4.41 10.83
C VAL A 246 -8.31 5.43 10.97
N ASP A 247 -8.02 6.55 11.62
CA ASP A 247 -8.97 7.62 11.88
C ASP A 247 -8.65 8.83 11.02
N LEU A 248 -9.49 9.13 10.04
CA LEU A 248 -9.31 10.26 9.12
C LEU A 248 -9.33 11.61 9.88
N ALA A 249 -10.07 11.72 10.99
CA ALA A 249 -10.05 12.93 11.82
C ALA A 249 -8.67 13.21 12.44
N LYS A 250 -7.89 12.15 12.73
CA LYS A 250 -6.52 12.27 13.23
C LYS A 250 -5.51 12.50 12.11
N MET A 251 -5.78 11.97 10.92
CA MET A 251 -4.93 12.10 9.72
C MET A 251 -5.07 13.45 9.00
N PRO A 252 -5.98 14.28 9.34
CA PRO A 252 -6.91 15.23 8.74
C PRO A 252 -7.20 15.04 7.25
N HIS A 253 -6.21 14.71 6.45
CA HIS A 253 -6.32 14.49 5.01
C HIS A 253 -5.42 13.33 4.61
N LEU A 254 -5.76 12.68 3.51
CA LEU A 254 -5.06 11.50 3.02
C LEU A 254 -4.73 11.64 1.53
N LEU A 255 -3.48 11.40 1.19
CA LEU A 255 -3.02 11.25 -0.19
C LEU A 255 -2.87 9.77 -0.52
N VAL A 256 -3.51 9.32 -1.59
CA VAL A 256 -3.49 7.93 -2.07
C VAL A 256 -2.92 7.89 -3.47
N ALA A 257 -1.89 7.09 -3.71
CA ALA A 257 -1.34 6.95 -5.05
C ALA A 257 -0.99 5.50 -5.39
N GLY A 258 -1.09 5.16 -6.67
CA GLY A 258 -0.78 3.83 -7.19
C GLY A 258 -1.13 3.70 -8.66
N THR A 259 -0.46 2.79 -9.37
CA THR A 259 -0.74 2.52 -10.79
C THR A 259 -2.05 1.75 -10.98
N THR A 260 -2.54 1.72 -12.20
CA THR A 260 -3.69 0.87 -12.59
C THR A 260 -3.42 -0.59 -12.21
N GLY A 261 -4.40 -1.26 -11.61
CA GLY A 261 -4.28 -2.64 -11.14
C GLY A 261 -3.53 -2.82 -9.82
N SER A 262 -3.03 -1.73 -9.20
CA SER A 262 -2.38 -1.80 -7.89
C SER A 262 -3.34 -2.06 -6.72
N GLY A 263 -4.65 -1.86 -6.91
CA GLY A 263 -5.70 -1.95 -5.89
C GLY A 263 -6.12 -0.60 -5.30
N LYS A 264 -5.70 0.53 -5.91
CA LYS A 264 -6.07 1.89 -5.47
C LYS A 264 -7.58 2.09 -5.39
N SER A 265 -8.31 1.78 -6.47
CA SER A 265 -9.76 1.96 -6.55
C SER A 265 -10.51 1.11 -5.54
N VAL A 266 -10.11 -0.16 -5.38
CA VAL A 266 -10.65 -1.05 -4.34
C VAL A 266 -10.39 -0.48 -2.94
N GLY A 267 -9.19 0.05 -2.69
CA GLY A 267 -8.87 0.70 -1.41
C GLY A 267 -9.71 1.96 -1.15
N ILE A 268 -9.99 2.77 -2.17
CA ILE A 268 -10.88 3.94 -2.06
C ILE A 268 -12.30 3.48 -1.75
N ASN A 269 -12.82 2.48 -2.45
CA ASN A 269 -14.14 1.90 -2.18
C ASN A 269 -14.22 1.34 -0.75
N ALA A 270 -13.20 0.64 -0.28
CA ALA A 270 -13.14 0.16 1.10
C ALA A 270 -13.20 1.30 2.13
N MET A 271 -12.53 2.43 1.87
CA MET A 271 -12.58 3.62 2.72
C MET A 271 -13.97 4.28 2.69
N ILE A 272 -14.58 4.45 1.52
CA ILE A 272 -15.93 5.02 1.37
C ILE A 272 -16.94 4.12 2.10
N LEU A 273 -16.93 2.82 1.85
CA LEU A 273 -17.83 1.88 2.52
C LEU A 273 -17.62 1.90 4.04
N SER A 274 -16.40 2.05 4.52
CA SER A 274 -16.14 2.20 5.96
C SER A 274 -16.90 3.38 6.57
N LEU A 275 -16.95 4.52 5.87
CA LEU A 275 -17.70 5.69 6.31
C LEU A 275 -19.20 5.42 6.29
N LEU A 276 -19.71 4.79 5.22
CA LEU A 276 -21.13 4.47 5.04
C LEU A 276 -21.64 3.43 6.03
N TYR A 277 -20.83 2.45 6.41
CA TYR A 277 -21.16 1.45 7.42
C TYR A 277 -21.17 1.99 8.85
N LYS A 278 -20.53 3.13 9.08
CA LYS A 278 -20.35 3.69 10.42
C LYS A 278 -21.22 4.89 10.72
N ASN A 279 -21.77 5.55 9.71
CA ASN A 279 -22.44 6.84 9.88
C ASN A 279 -23.74 6.94 9.09
N SER A 280 -24.69 7.70 9.65
CA SER A 280 -25.84 8.22 8.93
C SER A 280 -25.48 9.50 8.13
N PRO A 281 -26.33 9.93 7.18
CA PRO A 281 -26.15 11.20 6.46
C PRO A 281 -26.09 12.44 7.36
N GLU A 282 -26.66 12.40 8.56
CA GLU A 282 -26.60 13.46 9.55
C GLU A 282 -25.21 13.60 10.20
N GLN A 283 -24.43 12.52 10.19
CA GLN A 283 -23.12 12.48 10.82
C GLN A 283 -21.99 12.73 9.83
N VAL A 284 -22.10 12.16 8.61
CA VAL A 284 -21.08 12.29 7.55
C VAL A 284 -21.75 12.57 6.22
N ARG A 285 -21.31 13.61 5.54
CA ARG A 285 -21.69 13.97 4.18
C ARG A 285 -20.50 13.86 3.25
N LEU A 286 -20.77 13.54 1.99
CA LEU A 286 -19.74 13.25 0.99
C LEU A 286 -19.84 14.22 -0.20
N ILE A 287 -18.69 14.63 -0.72
CA ILE A 287 -18.54 15.23 -2.05
C ILE A 287 -17.60 14.30 -2.81
N MET A 288 -18.06 13.75 -3.93
CA MET A 288 -17.31 12.82 -4.75
C MET A 288 -16.97 13.44 -6.11
N ILE A 289 -15.70 13.37 -6.50
CA ILE A 289 -15.20 13.94 -7.76
C ILE A 289 -14.55 12.80 -8.54
N ASP A 290 -15.15 12.45 -9.68
CA ASP A 290 -14.70 11.39 -10.58
C ASP A 290 -14.68 11.88 -12.04
N PRO A 291 -13.56 12.45 -12.50
CA PRO A 291 -13.43 12.96 -13.87
C PRO A 291 -13.62 11.92 -14.97
N LYS A 292 -13.44 10.66 -14.63
CA LYS A 292 -13.49 9.54 -15.59
C LYS A 292 -14.83 8.82 -15.62
N MET A 293 -15.72 9.11 -14.67
CA MET A 293 -17.03 8.46 -14.52
C MET A 293 -16.96 6.93 -14.38
N LEU A 294 -15.90 6.41 -13.76
CA LEU A 294 -15.61 4.98 -13.74
C LEU A 294 -15.70 4.36 -12.34
N GLU A 295 -15.26 5.09 -11.32
CA GLU A 295 -15.00 4.52 -9.99
C GLU A 295 -16.05 4.91 -8.95
N LEU A 296 -16.52 6.18 -8.99
CA LEU A 296 -17.41 6.73 -7.96
C LEU A 296 -18.86 6.91 -8.40
N SER A 297 -19.16 6.79 -9.68
CA SER A 297 -20.54 6.97 -10.24
C SER A 297 -21.56 6.00 -9.64
N VAL A 298 -21.13 4.84 -9.13
CA VAL A 298 -21.98 3.85 -8.45
C VAL A 298 -22.69 4.46 -7.22
N TYR A 299 -22.05 5.42 -6.56
CA TYR A 299 -22.58 6.09 -5.37
C TYR A 299 -23.56 7.24 -5.67
N ASP A 300 -23.75 7.60 -6.94
CA ASP A 300 -24.66 8.70 -7.29
C ASP A 300 -26.08 8.41 -6.79
N GLY A 301 -26.66 9.38 -6.09
CA GLY A 301 -27.99 9.25 -5.50
C GLY A 301 -28.05 8.68 -4.07
N ILE A 302 -26.93 8.35 -3.41
CA ILE A 302 -26.97 7.95 -1.99
C ILE A 302 -27.28 9.14 -1.07
N PRO A 303 -27.97 8.94 0.07
CA PRO A 303 -28.38 10.04 0.97
C PRO A 303 -27.22 10.88 1.54
N HIS A 304 -26.02 10.32 1.59
CA HIS A 304 -24.84 10.98 2.13
C HIS A 304 -24.26 12.07 1.22
N LEU A 305 -24.65 12.15 -0.05
CA LEU A 305 -24.10 13.11 -1.00
C LEU A 305 -24.59 14.54 -0.74
N LEU A 306 -23.67 15.53 -0.79
CA LEU A 306 -23.97 16.97 -0.77
C LEU A 306 -24.27 17.52 -2.17
N ALA A 307 -23.80 16.87 -3.20
CA ALA A 307 -24.05 17.17 -4.62
C ALA A 307 -23.98 15.86 -5.42
N PRO A 308 -24.55 15.78 -6.63
CA PRO A 308 -24.31 14.67 -7.54
C PRO A 308 -22.80 14.40 -7.71
N VAL A 309 -22.42 13.19 -8.09
CA VAL A 309 -21.01 12.87 -8.35
C VAL A 309 -20.46 13.79 -9.43
N VAL A 310 -19.44 14.58 -9.07
CA VAL A 310 -18.92 15.66 -9.92
C VAL A 310 -17.96 15.08 -10.96
N THR A 311 -18.26 15.30 -12.22
CA THR A 311 -17.46 14.81 -13.36
C THR A 311 -16.79 15.94 -14.13
N ASP A 312 -17.36 17.17 -14.08
CA ASP A 312 -16.79 18.36 -14.71
C ASP A 312 -15.74 19.02 -13.82
N MET A 313 -14.61 19.43 -14.41
CA MET A 313 -13.49 20.02 -13.66
C MET A 313 -13.77 21.42 -13.13
N LYS A 314 -14.66 22.18 -13.79
CA LYS A 314 -15.06 23.52 -13.32
C LYS A 314 -15.97 23.38 -12.11
N GLU A 315 -16.93 22.46 -12.15
CA GLU A 315 -17.79 22.12 -11.00
C GLU A 315 -16.96 21.55 -9.84
N ALA A 316 -15.96 20.70 -10.11
CA ALA A 316 -15.03 20.20 -9.11
C ALA A 316 -14.26 21.34 -8.41
N SER A 317 -13.79 22.33 -9.18
CA SER A 317 -13.16 23.53 -8.62
C SER A 317 -14.16 24.38 -7.80
N ASN A 318 -15.41 24.44 -8.23
CA ASN A 318 -16.48 25.13 -7.49
C ASN A 318 -16.79 24.42 -6.16
N ALA A 319 -16.88 23.08 -6.17
CA ALA A 319 -17.08 22.30 -4.95
C ALA A 319 -15.95 22.53 -3.92
N LEU A 320 -14.69 22.62 -4.37
CA LEU A 320 -13.59 22.95 -3.47
C LEU A 320 -13.67 24.39 -2.93
N ARG A 321 -14.12 25.36 -3.74
CA ARG A 321 -14.38 26.74 -3.25
C ARG A 321 -15.50 26.76 -2.21
N TRP A 322 -16.58 26.03 -2.47
CA TRP A 322 -17.66 25.87 -1.50
C TRP A 322 -17.12 25.27 -0.18
N CYS A 323 -16.27 24.22 -0.23
CA CYS A 323 -15.65 23.67 0.97
C CYS A 323 -14.84 24.71 1.77
N VAL A 324 -14.12 25.61 1.07
CA VAL A 324 -13.39 26.71 1.74
C VAL A 324 -14.37 27.68 2.40
N ALA A 325 -15.43 28.08 1.73
CA ALA A 325 -16.43 28.97 2.27
C ALA A 325 -17.19 28.35 3.46
N GLU A 326 -17.57 27.07 3.37
CA GLU A 326 -18.20 26.31 4.45
C GLU A 326 -17.24 26.14 5.65
N MET A 327 -15.96 25.88 5.41
CA MET A 327 -14.95 25.87 6.47
C MET A 327 -14.94 27.20 7.24
N GLU A 328 -14.98 28.32 6.54
CA GLU A 328 -14.99 29.67 7.15
C GLU A 328 -16.29 29.96 7.89
N ARG A 329 -17.44 29.54 7.35
CA ARG A 329 -18.72 29.57 8.04
C ARG A 329 -18.67 28.84 9.37
N ARG A 330 -18.17 27.58 9.35
CA ARG A 330 -18.01 26.74 10.55
C ARG A 330 -17.07 27.37 11.58
N TYR A 331 -16.02 28.04 11.14
CA TYR A 331 -15.13 28.75 12.04
C TYR A 331 -15.84 29.91 12.74
N ARG A 332 -16.71 30.67 12.04
CA ARG A 332 -17.53 31.72 12.65
C ARG A 332 -18.49 31.13 13.69
N VAL A 333 -19.20 30.07 13.36
CA VAL A 333 -20.08 29.33 14.29
C VAL A 333 -19.30 28.88 15.53
N MET A 334 -18.16 28.20 15.35
CA MET A 334 -17.34 27.77 16.48
C MET A 334 -16.82 28.90 17.35
N ALA A 335 -16.46 30.04 16.76
CA ALA A 335 -16.05 31.24 17.49
C ALA A 335 -17.17 31.80 18.34
N THR A 336 -18.39 31.91 17.80
CA THR A 336 -19.59 32.33 18.54
C THR A 336 -19.91 31.37 19.69
N LEU A 337 -19.78 30.07 19.47
CA LEU A 337 -19.97 29.04 20.50
C LEU A 337 -18.81 28.97 21.51
N GLY A 338 -17.69 29.64 21.29
CA GLY A 338 -16.51 29.58 22.16
C GLY A 338 -15.82 28.21 22.19
N VAL A 339 -15.87 27.44 21.09
CA VAL A 339 -15.29 26.08 20.96
C VAL A 339 -14.19 26.05 19.91
N ARG A 340 -13.32 25.04 20.00
CA ARG A 340 -12.11 24.94 19.16
C ARG A 340 -12.20 23.95 17.99
N ASN A 341 -13.23 23.11 17.96
CA ASN A 341 -13.43 22.09 16.94
C ASN A 341 -14.89 21.70 16.81
N ILE A 342 -15.23 21.05 15.70
CA ILE A 342 -16.60 20.62 15.36
C ILE A 342 -17.19 19.67 16.41
N ALA A 343 -16.41 18.77 17.00
CA ALA A 343 -16.91 17.86 18.03
C ALA A 343 -17.39 18.61 19.27
N GLY A 344 -16.66 19.66 19.67
CA GLY A 344 -17.07 20.56 20.76
C GLY A 344 -18.32 21.39 20.40
N ALA A 345 -18.41 21.84 19.14
CA ALA A 345 -19.59 22.57 18.65
C ALA A 345 -20.83 21.66 18.69
N ASN A 346 -20.73 20.48 18.09
CA ASN A 346 -21.83 19.52 18.05
C ASN A 346 -22.29 19.06 19.45
N ARG A 347 -21.35 18.90 20.38
CA ARG A 347 -21.72 18.59 21.78
C ARG A 347 -22.54 19.73 22.37
N ARG A 348 -22.06 20.99 22.25
CA ARG A 348 -22.74 22.15 22.80
C ARG A 348 -24.11 22.38 22.19
N ILE A 349 -24.26 22.13 20.88
CA ILE A 349 -25.55 22.21 20.18
C ILE A 349 -26.52 21.16 20.73
N ARG A 350 -26.10 19.90 20.88
CA ARG A 350 -26.95 18.86 21.44
C ARG A 350 -27.34 19.13 22.90
N ASP A 351 -26.36 19.51 23.74
CA ASP A 351 -26.60 19.80 25.15
C ASP A 351 -27.64 20.92 25.31
N ALA A 352 -27.58 21.96 24.45
CA ALA A 352 -28.54 23.08 24.46
C ALA A 352 -29.94 22.65 23.98
N ALA A 353 -30.01 21.80 22.93
CA ALA A 353 -31.28 21.26 22.45
C ALA A 353 -31.95 20.33 23.49
N GLU A 354 -31.18 19.51 24.18
CA GLU A 354 -31.66 18.63 25.27
C GLU A 354 -32.17 19.44 26.47
N GLN A 355 -31.61 20.64 26.73
CA GLN A 355 -32.05 21.54 27.79
C GLN A 355 -33.30 22.38 27.39
N GLY A 356 -33.76 22.27 26.13
CA GLY A 356 -34.89 23.02 25.60
C GLY A 356 -34.56 24.47 25.24
N GLU A 357 -33.26 24.82 25.18
CA GLU A 357 -32.76 26.14 24.81
C GLU A 357 -31.92 26.06 23.52
N PRO A 358 -32.54 25.77 22.35
CA PRO A 358 -31.81 25.60 21.10
C PRO A 358 -31.07 26.86 20.73
N ILE A 359 -29.82 26.72 20.25
CA ILE A 359 -28.98 27.85 19.88
C ILE A 359 -29.41 28.36 18.50
N PRO A 360 -29.74 29.66 18.31
CA PRO A 360 -30.03 30.18 16.98
C PRO A 360 -28.78 30.14 16.09
N ASP A 361 -28.95 29.88 14.78
CA ASP A 361 -27.81 29.79 13.85
C ASP A 361 -27.17 31.20 13.69
N PRO A 362 -25.93 31.43 14.16
CA PRO A 362 -25.26 32.71 14.10
C PRO A 362 -24.81 33.09 12.68
N SER A 363 -24.94 32.20 11.69
CA SER A 363 -24.64 32.50 10.30
C SER A 363 -25.82 33.12 9.55
N VAL A 364 -27.02 33.08 10.12
CA VAL A 364 -28.23 33.67 9.55
C VAL A 364 -28.41 35.09 10.04
N ASN A 365 -28.64 36.04 9.11
CA ASN A 365 -28.92 37.42 9.47
C ASN A 365 -30.37 37.58 9.98
N PRO A 366 -30.59 37.95 11.26
CA PRO A 366 -31.93 38.10 11.82
C PRO A 366 -32.84 39.12 11.10
N GLN A 367 -32.24 40.03 10.30
CA GLN A 367 -33.01 41.04 9.56
C GLN A 367 -33.61 40.51 8.24
N LEU A 368 -33.20 39.30 7.81
CA LEU A 368 -33.60 38.73 6.52
C LEU A 368 -34.58 37.55 6.67
N VAL A 369 -34.87 37.12 7.90
CA VAL A 369 -35.76 36.00 8.20
C VAL A 369 -36.71 36.37 9.33
N ASP A 370 -37.94 35.87 9.27
CA ASP A 370 -38.96 36.11 10.31
C ASP A 370 -38.58 35.43 11.65
N GLU A 371 -37.93 34.21 11.55
CA GLU A 371 -37.42 33.48 12.70
C GLU A 371 -36.06 32.84 12.35
N VAL A 372 -35.07 33.05 13.22
CA VAL A 372 -33.74 32.46 13.02
C VAL A 372 -33.84 30.97 13.35
N PRO A 373 -33.51 30.06 12.41
CA PRO A 373 -33.57 28.63 12.67
C PRO A 373 -32.59 28.19 13.76
N ALA A 374 -32.95 27.16 14.50
CA ALA A 374 -32.05 26.54 15.46
C ALA A 374 -30.86 25.89 14.74
N LEU A 375 -29.67 26.04 15.35
CA LEU A 375 -28.46 25.43 14.83
C LEU A 375 -28.51 23.93 15.08
N GLU A 376 -28.40 23.15 14.02
CA GLU A 376 -28.30 21.70 14.07
C GLU A 376 -26.85 21.22 14.17
N PRO A 377 -26.61 20.00 14.70
CA PRO A 377 -25.28 19.41 14.69
C PRO A 377 -24.69 19.36 13.27
N LEU A 378 -23.48 19.88 13.11
CA LEU A 378 -22.82 19.97 11.80
C LEU A 378 -22.23 18.61 11.42
N PRO A 379 -22.56 18.02 10.25
CA PRO A 379 -21.97 16.79 9.80
C PRO A 379 -20.48 16.97 9.45
N TYR A 380 -19.69 15.91 9.58
CA TYR A 380 -18.39 15.87 8.93
C TYR A 380 -18.56 15.84 7.42
N VAL A 381 -17.66 16.50 6.69
CA VAL A 381 -17.65 16.50 5.22
C VAL A 381 -16.38 15.80 4.76
N VAL A 382 -16.52 14.76 3.93
CA VAL A 382 -15.38 14.08 3.31
C VAL A 382 -15.44 14.28 1.80
N VAL A 383 -14.41 14.92 1.27
CA VAL A 383 -14.24 15.12 -0.18
C VAL A 383 -13.34 14.03 -0.70
N VAL A 384 -13.85 13.20 -1.63
CA VAL A 384 -13.12 12.12 -2.28
C VAL A 384 -12.86 12.49 -3.73
N ILE A 385 -11.58 12.50 -4.13
CA ILE A 385 -11.16 12.78 -5.51
C ILE A 385 -10.42 11.55 -6.03
N ASP A 386 -10.99 10.87 -7.04
CA ASP A 386 -10.40 9.63 -7.57
C ASP A 386 -9.15 9.88 -8.41
N GLU A 387 -9.14 10.92 -9.25
CA GLU A 387 -7.98 11.26 -10.06
C GLU A 387 -7.65 12.76 -9.96
N PHE A 388 -6.86 13.05 -8.94
CA PHE A 388 -6.44 14.42 -8.64
C PHE A 388 -5.53 15.01 -9.74
N ALA A 389 -4.78 14.17 -10.47
CA ALA A 389 -3.92 14.63 -11.55
C ALA A 389 -4.69 15.36 -12.65
N ASP A 390 -5.89 14.92 -12.98
CA ASP A 390 -6.69 15.54 -14.04
C ASP A 390 -7.11 16.98 -13.64
N MET A 391 -7.44 17.21 -12.38
CA MET A 391 -7.69 18.56 -11.85
C MET A 391 -6.43 19.44 -11.90
N MET A 392 -5.29 18.92 -11.48
CA MET A 392 -4.02 19.66 -11.50
C MET A 392 -3.59 20.03 -12.92
N MET A 393 -3.82 19.17 -13.90
CA MET A 393 -3.47 19.43 -15.31
C MET A 393 -4.40 20.43 -15.98
N MET A 394 -5.70 20.43 -15.64
CA MET A 394 -6.70 21.30 -16.28
C MET A 394 -6.84 22.66 -15.62
N VAL A 395 -6.86 22.73 -14.29
CA VAL A 395 -7.10 23.95 -13.51
C VAL A 395 -5.81 24.48 -12.86
N GLY A 396 -4.86 23.60 -12.55
CA GLY A 396 -3.52 23.94 -12.10
C GLY A 396 -3.47 24.63 -10.73
N LYS A 397 -2.75 25.76 -10.65
CA LYS A 397 -2.44 26.46 -9.39
C LYS A 397 -3.66 26.81 -8.54
N LYS A 398 -4.81 27.15 -9.15
CA LYS A 398 -6.02 27.50 -8.38
C LYS A 398 -6.52 26.33 -7.52
N VAL A 399 -6.50 25.11 -8.06
CA VAL A 399 -6.87 23.91 -7.31
C VAL A 399 -5.83 23.60 -6.24
N GLU A 400 -4.55 23.72 -6.55
CA GLU A 400 -3.48 23.52 -5.59
C GLU A 400 -3.62 24.45 -4.38
N GLU A 401 -3.89 25.73 -4.59
CA GLU A 401 -4.10 26.72 -3.53
C GLU A 401 -5.35 26.43 -2.67
N LEU A 402 -6.47 26.00 -3.30
CA LEU A 402 -7.68 25.62 -2.58
C LEU A 402 -7.44 24.40 -1.68
N ILE A 403 -6.79 23.38 -2.22
CA ILE A 403 -6.45 22.17 -1.47
C ILE A 403 -5.47 22.49 -0.34
N ALA A 404 -4.43 23.28 -0.59
CA ALA A 404 -3.51 23.70 0.43
C ALA A 404 -4.20 24.46 1.57
N ARG A 405 -5.14 25.37 1.25
CA ARG A 405 -5.93 26.13 2.22
C ARG A 405 -6.82 25.22 3.07
N LEU A 406 -7.51 24.27 2.44
CA LEU A 406 -8.29 23.25 3.15
C LEU A 406 -7.40 22.40 4.03
N ALA A 407 -6.29 21.86 3.48
CA ALA A 407 -5.40 20.98 4.22
C ALA A 407 -4.76 21.66 5.44
N GLN A 408 -4.53 22.97 5.41
CA GLN A 408 -3.99 23.73 6.53
C GLN A 408 -5.02 23.98 7.65
N LYS A 409 -6.28 24.19 7.30
CA LYS A 409 -7.25 24.73 8.25
C LYS A 409 -8.49 23.86 8.47
N ALA A 410 -8.88 22.99 7.52
CA ALA A 410 -10.18 22.35 7.55
C ALA A 410 -10.36 21.26 8.64
N ARG A 411 -9.29 20.76 9.23
CA ARG A 411 -9.35 19.74 10.30
C ARG A 411 -10.30 20.09 11.43
N ALA A 412 -10.19 21.31 11.98
CA ALA A 412 -10.99 21.72 13.12
C ALA A 412 -12.48 21.93 12.75
N SER A 413 -12.77 22.29 11.49
CA SER A 413 -14.13 22.45 10.98
C SER A 413 -14.79 21.15 10.53
N GLY A 414 -14.08 20.00 10.61
CA GLY A 414 -14.61 18.68 10.25
C GLY A 414 -14.74 18.47 8.74
N ILE A 415 -13.89 19.10 7.91
CA ILE A 415 -13.83 18.89 6.48
C ILE A 415 -12.52 18.17 6.15
N HIS A 416 -12.60 17.04 5.48
CA HIS A 416 -11.49 16.13 5.24
C HIS A 416 -11.37 15.80 3.76
N LEU A 417 -10.13 15.55 3.29
CA LEU A 417 -9.83 15.23 1.90
C LEU A 417 -9.23 13.84 1.78
N ILE A 418 -9.70 13.07 0.81
CA ILE A 418 -9.05 11.86 0.30
C ILE A 418 -8.71 12.15 -1.17
N LEU A 419 -7.42 12.41 -1.42
CA LEU A 419 -6.92 12.75 -2.75
C LEU A 419 -6.23 11.54 -3.35
N ALA A 420 -6.78 11.01 -4.43
CA ALA A 420 -6.20 9.85 -5.09
C ALA A 420 -5.65 10.19 -6.49
N THR A 421 -4.61 9.48 -6.91
CA THR A 421 -4.05 9.61 -8.26
C THR A 421 -3.39 8.32 -8.75
N GLN A 422 -3.50 8.07 -10.05
CA GLN A 422 -2.76 7.03 -10.75
C GLN A 422 -1.45 7.57 -11.37
N ARG A 423 -1.22 8.89 -11.30
CA ARG A 423 -0.06 9.59 -11.89
C ARG A 423 0.78 10.26 -10.80
N PRO A 424 1.65 9.50 -10.09
CA PRO A 424 2.45 10.05 -8.99
C PRO A 424 3.66 10.84 -9.50
N SER A 425 3.43 11.89 -10.30
CA SER A 425 4.46 12.80 -10.78
C SER A 425 4.65 13.99 -9.83
N VAL A 426 5.80 14.66 -9.92
CA VAL A 426 6.12 15.83 -9.09
C VAL A 426 5.24 17.04 -9.42
N ASP A 427 4.69 17.10 -10.62
CA ASP A 427 3.77 18.14 -11.07
C ASP A 427 2.36 17.96 -10.47
N VAL A 428 2.01 16.75 -10.06
CA VAL A 428 0.75 16.40 -9.41
C VAL A 428 0.91 16.42 -7.91
N ILE A 429 1.89 15.66 -7.39
CA ILE A 429 2.19 15.60 -5.95
C ILE A 429 3.29 16.61 -5.63
N THR A 430 2.91 17.87 -5.62
CA THR A 430 3.83 19.00 -5.42
C THR A 430 4.35 19.06 -3.98
N GLY A 431 5.40 19.85 -3.76
CA GLY A 431 5.92 20.12 -2.43
C GLY A 431 4.88 20.79 -1.51
N LEU A 432 4.00 21.64 -2.06
CA LEU A 432 2.92 22.30 -1.31
C LEU A 432 1.88 21.29 -0.82
N ILE A 433 1.46 20.36 -1.69
CA ILE A 433 0.53 19.28 -1.32
C ILE A 433 1.14 18.40 -0.23
N LYS A 434 2.39 17.94 -0.43
CA LYS A 434 3.08 17.08 0.54
C LYS A 434 3.30 17.72 1.91
N ALA A 435 3.55 19.02 1.95
CA ALA A 435 3.75 19.76 3.20
C ALA A 435 2.48 19.84 4.04
N ASN A 436 1.31 19.86 3.39
CA ASN A 436 0.01 20.03 4.05
C ASN A 436 -0.76 18.70 4.23
N ILE A 437 -0.43 17.67 3.46
CA ILE A 437 -1.02 16.33 3.58
C ILE A 437 0.09 15.33 3.92
N PRO A 438 0.44 15.20 5.20
CA PRO A 438 1.53 14.34 5.64
C PRO A 438 1.17 12.85 5.61
N THR A 439 -0.11 12.50 5.74
CA THR A 439 -0.57 11.10 5.71
C THR A 439 -0.68 10.63 4.26
N ARG A 440 -0.04 9.51 3.97
CA ARG A 440 0.06 9.02 2.59
C ARG A 440 -0.08 7.52 2.53
N MET A 441 -0.76 7.04 1.50
CA MET A 441 -0.84 5.63 1.12
C MET A 441 -0.27 5.45 -0.28
N ALA A 442 0.73 4.61 -0.42
CA ALA A 442 1.27 4.22 -1.71
C ALA A 442 0.94 2.75 -1.98
N PHE A 443 0.10 2.50 -2.94
CA PHE A 443 -0.05 1.21 -3.58
C PHE A 443 1.14 0.94 -4.50
N GLN A 444 1.16 -0.20 -5.19
CA GLN A 444 2.24 -0.50 -6.12
C GLN A 444 2.41 0.60 -7.17
N VAL A 445 3.66 0.97 -7.42
CA VAL A 445 4.06 1.93 -8.46
C VAL A 445 5.12 1.34 -9.39
N SER A 446 5.31 1.97 -10.55
CA SER A 446 6.19 1.45 -11.60
C SER A 446 7.68 1.65 -11.30
N SER A 447 8.04 2.70 -10.56
CA SER A 447 9.43 3.09 -10.36
C SER A 447 9.75 3.53 -8.93
N ARG A 448 11.05 3.51 -8.60
CA ARG A 448 11.58 4.08 -7.34
C ARG A 448 11.37 5.60 -7.26
N VAL A 449 11.30 6.27 -8.42
CA VAL A 449 11.06 7.72 -8.49
C VAL A 449 9.64 8.00 -8.04
N ASP A 450 8.65 7.24 -8.54
CA ASP A 450 7.25 7.38 -8.14
C ASP A 450 7.07 7.15 -6.64
N SER A 451 7.71 6.09 -6.09
CA SER A 451 7.69 5.82 -4.65
C SER A 451 8.22 7.00 -3.84
N ARG A 452 9.34 7.60 -4.28
CA ARG A 452 9.90 8.79 -3.61
C ARG A 452 9.01 10.01 -3.76
N THR A 453 8.35 10.17 -4.88
CA THR A 453 7.39 11.29 -5.07
C THR A 453 6.26 11.22 -4.06
N ILE A 454 5.74 10.02 -3.76
CA ILE A 454 4.65 9.82 -2.81
C ILE A 454 5.17 9.84 -1.36
N LEU A 455 6.12 8.95 -1.04
CA LEU A 455 6.51 8.61 0.34
C LEU A 455 7.80 9.28 0.81
N ASP A 456 8.47 10.06 -0.05
CA ASP A 456 9.83 10.57 0.15
C ASP A 456 10.89 9.47 0.33
N GLN A 457 10.52 8.20 0.12
CA GLN A 457 11.38 7.02 0.21
C GLN A 457 10.98 5.93 -0.78
N MET A 458 11.88 5.00 -1.02
CA MET A 458 11.66 3.83 -1.89
C MET A 458 10.85 2.76 -1.17
N GLY A 459 10.29 1.82 -1.93
CA GLY A 459 9.66 0.60 -1.43
C GLY A 459 8.32 0.27 -2.07
N ALA A 460 7.55 1.26 -2.54
CA ALA A 460 6.26 1.01 -3.20
C ALA A 460 6.42 0.32 -4.56
N GLU A 461 7.57 0.45 -5.23
CA GLU A 461 7.90 -0.29 -6.46
C GLU A 461 8.10 -1.79 -6.25
N SER A 462 8.26 -2.23 -5.01
CA SER A 462 8.46 -3.65 -4.65
C SER A 462 7.19 -4.30 -4.10
N LEU A 463 6.08 -3.59 -4.10
CA LEU A 463 4.78 -4.10 -3.67
C LEU A 463 4.21 -5.09 -4.69
N LEU A 464 3.25 -5.89 -4.26
CA LEU A 464 2.72 -7.02 -5.02
C LEU A 464 1.53 -6.65 -5.91
N GLY A 465 1.00 -5.43 -5.79
CA GLY A 465 -0.29 -5.05 -6.37
C GLY A 465 -1.47 -5.62 -5.58
N HIS A 466 -2.67 -5.58 -6.17
CA HIS A 466 -3.88 -6.17 -5.57
C HIS A 466 -4.15 -5.74 -4.11
N GLY A 467 -3.98 -4.45 -3.82
CA GLY A 467 -4.23 -3.89 -2.50
C GLY A 467 -3.02 -3.86 -1.56
N ASP A 468 -1.88 -4.41 -1.95
CA ASP A 468 -0.65 -4.30 -1.16
C ASP A 468 -0.16 -2.85 -1.17
N MET A 469 -0.01 -2.24 0.00
CA MET A 469 0.30 -0.82 0.14
C MET A 469 1.28 -0.52 1.26
N LEU A 470 1.88 0.66 1.18
CA LEU A 470 2.66 1.30 2.23
C LEU A 470 1.89 2.48 2.80
N TYR A 471 1.60 2.43 4.09
CA TYR A 471 0.93 3.49 4.83
C TYR A 471 1.92 4.31 5.64
N MET A 472 1.91 5.62 5.44
CA MET A 472 2.65 6.61 6.23
C MET A 472 1.66 7.40 7.08
N GLY A 473 1.74 7.24 8.38
CA GLY A 473 0.83 7.85 9.35
C GLY A 473 0.91 9.38 9.41
N PRO A 474 0.08 10.01 10.28
CA PRO A 474 -0.12 11.47 10.30
C PRO A 474 1.11 12.29 10.68
N SER A 475 2.14 11.70 11.24
CA SER A 475 3.41 12.41 11.47
C SER A 475 4.14 12.77 10.17
N GLY A 476 3.83 12.11 9.06
CA GLY A 476 4.52 12.25 7.78
C GLY A 476 6.02 11.91 7.84
N ARG A 477 6.46 11.32 8.93
CA ARG A 477 7.86 11.00 9.22
C ARG A 477 7.97 9.56 9.72
N GLY A 478 9.09 8.92 9.43
CA GLY A 478 9.36 7.56 9.86
C GLY A 478 9.26 6.55 8.73
N LEU A 479 9.21 5.28 9.10
CA LEU A 479 9.12 4.18 8.15
C LEU A 479 7.65 3.90 7.86
N PRO A 480 7.25 3.79 6.58
CA PRO A 480 5.89 3.41 6.25
C PRO A 480 5.63 1.95 6.66
N GLU A 481 4.45 1.73 7.16
CA GLU A 481 3.96 0.41 7.52
C GLU A 481 3.38 -0.29 6.27
N ARG A 482 3.69 -1.56 6.09
CA ARG A 482 3.09 -2.36 5.03
C ARG A 482 1.75 -2.88 5.49
N VAL A 483 0.73 -2.61 4.71
CA VAL A 483 -0.65 -3.04 4.94
C VAL A 483 -1.15 -3.76 3.69
N HIS A 484 -1.82 -4.88 3.90
CA HIS A 484 -2.53 -5.56 2.84
C HIS A 484 -3.98 -5.09 2.87
N GLY A 485 -4.37 -4.36 1.83
CA GLY A 485 -5.65 -3.66 1.74
C GLY A 485 -6.85 -4.59 1.78
N ALA A 486 -7.91 -4.11 2.40
CA ALA A 486 -9.19 -4.78 2.39
C ALA A 486 -9.75 -4.83 0.96
N PHE A 487 -10.21 -6.00 0.55
CA PHE A 487 -10.83 -6.24 -0.74
C PHE A 487 -12.34 -6.14 -0.63
N VAL A 488 -12.93 -5.45 -1.58
CA VAL A 488 -14.37 -5.41 -1.84
C VAL A 488 -14.58 -5.49 -3.35
N SER A 489 -15.51 -6.30 -3.79
CA SER A 489 -15.87 -6.45 -5.21
C SER A 489 -16.83 -5.34 -5.65
N ASP A 490 -16.88 -5.06 -6.95
CA ASP A 490 -17.82 -4.10 -7.53
C ASP A 490 -19.29 -4.51 -7.25
N ALA A 491 -19.58 -5.81 -7.23
CA ALA A 491 -20.90 -6.33 -6.91
C ALA A 491 -21.31 -5.99 -5.46
N GLU A 492 -20.39 -6.08 -4.50
CA GLU A 492 -20.65 -5.68 -3.10
C GLU A 492 -20.88 -4.17 -3.00
N VAL A 493 -20.05 -3.37 -3.68
CA VAL A 493 -20.22 -1.91 -3.72
C VAL A 493 -21.60 -1.54 -4.27
N HIS A 494 -22.03 -2.16 -5.37
CA HIS A 494 -23.36 -1.95 -5.93
C HIS A 494 -24.48 -2.32 -4.96
N ARG A 495 -24.40 -3.49 -4.30
CA ARG A 495 -25.43 -3.91 -3.33
C ARG A 495 -25.58 -2.89 -2.20
N VAL A 496 -24.46 -2.39 -1.66
CA VAL A 496 -24.50 -1.40 -0.58
C VAL A 496 -25.04 -0.06 -1.08
N ALA A 497 -24.61 0.41 -2.25
CA ALA A 497 -25.08 1.67 -2.83
C ALA A 497 -26.59 1.62 -3.11
N GLU A 498 -27.11 0.55 -3.70
CA GLU A 498 -28.54 0.37 -3.97
C GLU A 498 -29.36 0.29 -2.67
N HIS A 499 -28.86 -0.40 -1.66
CA HIS A 499 -29.51 -0.41 -0.33
C HIS A 499 -29.62 1.00 0.25
N LEU A 500 -28.54 1.80 0.19
CA LEU A 500 -28.56 3.19 0.68
C LEU A 500 -29.52 4.08 -0.13
N LYS A 501 -29.58 3.93 -1.45
CA LYS A 501 -30.55 4.65 -2.29
C LYS A 501 -32.00 4.29 -1.97
N SER A 502 -32.25 3.05 -1.57
CA SER A 502 -33.58 2.62 -1.15
C SER A 502 -33.98 3.12 0.26
N SER A 503 -32.99 3.44 1.11
CA SER A 503 -33.21 3.96 2.47
C SER A 503 -33.53 5.46 2.52
N GLY A 504 -33.27 6.23 1.46
CA GLY A 504 -33.52 7.67 1.42
C GLY A 504 -33.01 8.34 0.16
N THR A 505 -33.46 9.55 -0.07
CA THR A 505 -33.01 10.40 -1.17
C THR A 505 -31.96 11.40 -0.69
N PRO A 506 -30.99 11.77 -1.53
CA PRO A 506 -30.01 12.78 -1.15
C PRO A 506 -30.63 14.17 -1.03
N GLU A 507 -30.28 14.89 0.02
CA GLU A 507 -30.54 16.31 0.18
C GLU A 507 -29.33 17.08 -0.34
N TYR A 508 -29.39 17.45 -1.61
CA TYR A 508 -28.32 18.23 -2.23
C TYR A 508 -28.31 19.68 -1.73
N VAL A 509 -27.13 20.20 -1.48
CA VAL A 509 -26.93 21.58 -1.03
C VAL A 509 -26.73 22.49 -2.24
N GLU A 510 -27.62 23.46 -2.41
CA GLU A 510 -27.49 24.46 -3.46
C GLU A 510 -26.15 25.22 -3.33
N GLY A 511 -25.57 25.60 -4.47
CA GLY A 511 -24.31 26.35 -4.51
C GLY A 511 -23.03 25.51 -4.41
N VAL A 512 -23.07 24.20 -4.12
CA VAL A 512 -21.87 23.36 -4.10
C VAL A 512 -21.20 23.32 -5.46
N LEU A 513 -21.96 23.15 -6.53
CA LEU A 513 -21.47 23.11 -7.91
C LEU A 513 -21.29 24.50 -8.54
N GLU A 514 -21.94 25.52 -7.97
CA GLU A 514 -21.86 26.91 -8.44
C GLU A 514 -20.68 27.67 -7.81
N GLY A 515 -20.09 27.15 -6.74
CA GLY A 515 -18.90 27.71 -6.06
C GLY A 515 -19.21 28.86 -5.08
N GLY A 516 -20.47 29.01 -4.70
CA GLY A 516 -20.93 30.03 -3.73
C GLY A 516 -21.81 29.42 -2.64
N ILE A 517 -21.76 29.98 -1.44
CA ILE A 517 -22.76 29.72 -0.41
C ILE A 517 -23.94 30.67 -0.71
N GLY A 518 -24.96 30.17 -1.40
CA GLY A 518 -26.19 30.90 -1.73
C GLY A 518 -25.97 32.21 -2.51
N ASN A 519 -26.92 32.62 -3.31
CA ASN A 519 -26.92 33.90 -4.03
C ASN A 519 -27.07 35.14 -3.08
N ASP A 520 -26.40 35.12 -1.93
CA ASP A 520 -26.46 36.23 -0.99
C ASP A 520 -25.38 37.26 -1.36
N PRO A 521 -25.76 38.49 -1.84
CA PRO A 521 -24.81 39.55 -2.21
C PRO A 521 -23.86 39.94 -1.08
N ALA A 522 -24.22 39.69 0.19
CA ALA A 522 -23.39 39.96 1.36
C ALA A 522 -22.19 39.03 1.50
N ASN A 523 -22.24 37.82 0.92
CA ASN A 523 -21.15 36.84 0.96
C ASN A 523 -20.14 36.97 -0.20
N LEU A 524 -20.52 37.63 -1.32
CA LEU A 524 -19.63 37.88 -2.45
C LEU A 524 -18.50 38.87 -2.15
N SER A 525 -18.70 39.77 -1.14
CA SER A 525 -17.71 40.78 -0.76
C SER A 525 -16.55 40.27 0.10
N LEU A 526 -16.57 38.99 0.52
CA LEU A 526 -15.54 38.38 1.38
C LEU A 526 -14.49 37.53 0.63
N LEU A 527 -14.61 37.41 -0.68
CA LEU A 527 -13.53 36.86 -1.50
C LEU A 527 -12.52 37.99 -1.78
N PRO A 528 -11.20 37.81 -1.48
CA PRO A 528 -10.19 38.82 -1.82
C PRO A 528 -10.18 38.98 -3.35
N GLY A 529 -10.48 40.23 -3.79
CA GLY A 529 -10.82 40.58 -5.14
C GLY A 529 -9.97 40.03 -6.26
N GLU A 530 -10.64 39.53 -7.29
CA GLU A 530 -10.16 39.66 -8.66
C GLU A 530 -10.09 41.17 -8.97
N LYS A 531 -8.90 41.75 -8.88
CA LYS A 531 -8.62 43.01 -9.59
C LYS A 531 -8.61 42.64 -11.07
N GLY A 532 -9.67 43.01 -11.76
CA GLY A 532 -9.74 42.96 -13.20
C GLY A 532 -8.54 43.69 -13.80
N ASP A 533 -7.68 42.99 -14.49
CA ASP A 533 -6.77 43.58 -15.47
C ASP A 533 -7.60 44.04 -16.68
N THR A 534 -8.01 45.32 -16.64
CA THR A 534 -8.38 46.07 -17.82
C THR A 534 -7.20 46.97 -18.18
N SER A 535 -6.34 46.49 -19.06
CA SER A 535 -5.68 47.32 -20.11
C SER A 535 -4.80 46.40 -21.01
#